data_f1cc13c8a7b7d39a44610cb01f0c8629
#
_entry.id   f1cc13c8a7b7d39a44610cb01f0c8629
#
_cell.length_a   1.000
_cell.length_b   1.000
_cell.length_c   1.000
_cell.angle_alpha   90.00
_cell.angle_beta   90.00
_cell.angle_gamma   90.00
#
_symmetry.space_group_name_H-M   'P 1'
#
loop_
_entity.id
_entity.type
_entity.pdbx_description
1 polymer ?
#
loop_
_entity_poly.entity_id
_entity_poly.type
_entity_poly.pdbx_seq_one_letter_code
_entity_poly.pdbx_strand_id
1 'polypeptide(L)'
;LFRSRNQRILSTYTVDYDTFEDDDRMKIVYDYIQKNYANKITLEEVSKVALMSPVSFNRFIKKRTNKTFVNYVNDVRIGYAARNLVEKDLSISEIAFKCGFNNIANFNRIFKSVKGVTPSVYREEFNGIKRIL
;
A
#
# COMPACT_ATOMS: atom_id res chain seq x y z
N LEU A 1 -23.17 -28.50 22.57
CA LEU A 1 -24.27 -27.58 22.80
C LEU A 1 -23.94 -26.18 22.32
N PHE A 2 -22.90 -25.64 22.81
CA PHE A 2 -22.40 -24.36 22.42
C PHE A 2 -22.02 -24.34 20.93
N ARG A 3 -21.43 -25.41 20.45
CA ARG A 3 -21.02 -25.58 19.05
C ARG A 3 -22.20 -25.62 18.09
N SER A 4 -23.24 -26.36 18.45
CA SER A 4 -24.45 -26.41 17.63
C SER A 4 -25.13 -25.06 17.51
N ARG A 5 -25.15 -24.35 18.61
CA ARG A 5 -25.72 -23.02 18.67
C ARG A 5 -24.91 -22.03 17.79
N ASN A 6 -23.59 -22.14 17.87
CA ASN A 6 -22.70 -21.33 17.05
C ASN A 6 -22.83 -21.64 15.57
N GLN A 7 -22.98 -22.90 15.18
CA GLN A 7 -23.20 -23.27 13.80
C GLN A 7 -24.46 -22.66 13.23
N ARG A 8 -25.53 -22.62 14.00
CA ARG A 8 -26.78 -22.01 13.59
C ARG A 8 -26.65 -20.51 13.40
N ILE A 9 -25.97 -19.86 14.32
CA ILE A 9 -25.68 -18.42 14.24
C ILE A 9 -24.72 -18.16 13.11
N LEU A 10 -23.73 -19.01 12.91
CA LEU A 10 -22.73 -18.86 11.84
C LEU A 10 -23.35 -18.92 10.45
N SER A 11 -24.41 -19.68 10.24
CA SER A 11 -25.07 -19.69 8.95
C SER A 11 -25.71 -18.33 8.63
N THR A 12 -26.07 -17.56 9.66
CA THR A 12 -26.63 -16.22 9.53
C THR A 12 -25.53 -15.15 9.47
N TYR A 13 -24.45 -15.34 10.23
CA TYR A 13 -23.37 -14.37 10.41
C TYR A 13 -22.07 -14.73 9.67
N THR A 14 -22.08 -15.71 8.80
CA THR A 14 -20.89 -16.15 8.09
C THR A 14 -20.24 -15.00 7.31
N VAL A 15 -21.04 -14.15 6.68
CA VAL A 15 -20.57 -12.99 5.91
C VAL A 15 -19.88 -11.99 6.84
N ASP A 16 -20.44 -11.72 8.01
CA ASP A 16 -19.86 -10.78 8.97
C ASP A 16 -18.54 -11.31 9.55
N TYR A 17 -18.49 -12.60 9.85
CA TYR A 17 -17.27 -13.25 10.34
C TYR A 17 -16.18 -13.22 9.28
N ASP A 18 -16.51 -13.57 8.05
CA ASP A 18 -15.54 -13.53 6.94
C ASP A 18 -15.04 -12.12 6.68
N THR A 19 -15.91 -11.13 6.76
CA THR A 19 -15.55 -9.72 6.61
C THR A 19 -14.61 -9.27 7.71
N PHE A 20 -14.88 -9.67 8.95
CA PHE A 20 -14.02 -9.36 10.10
C PHE A 20 -12.64 -9.99 9.93
N GLU A 21 -12.57 -11.24 9.51
CA GLU A 21 -11.31 -11.93 9.25
C GLU A 21 -10.55 -11.29 8.11
N ASP A 22 -11.24 -10.86 7.06
CA ASP A 22 -10.63 -10.16 5.93
C ASP A 22 -10.11 -8.78 6.34
N ASP A 23 -10.80 -8.07 7.23
CA ASP A 23 -10.33 -6.79 7.76
C ASP A 23 -9.06 -6.97 8.59
N ASP A 24 -8.99 -7.99 9.43
CA ASP A 24 -7.79 -8.34 10.20
C ASP A 24 -6.64 -8.71 9.27
N ARG A 25 -6.93 -9.49 8.24
CA ARG A 25 -5.95 -9.89 7.25
C ARG A 25 -5.41 -8.68 6.48
N MET A 26 -6.29 -7.77 6.10
CA MET A 26 -5.88 -6.54 5.41
C MET A 26 -4.99 -5.66 6.30
N LYS A 27 -5.28 -5.60 7.59
CA LYS A 27 -4.44 -4.88 8.55
C LYS A 27 -3.04 -5.48 8.64
N ILE A 28 -2.95 -6.80 8.68
CA ILE A 28 -1.65 -7.51 8.71
C ILE A 28 -0.85 -7.18 7.44
N VAL A 29 -1.49 -7.23 6.28
CA VAL A 29 -0.86 -6.90 5.00
C VAL A 29 -0.42 -5.43 4.98
N TYR A 30 -1.28 -4.54 5.38
CA TYR A 30 -0.99 -3.11 5.46
C TYR A 30 0.23 -2.84 6.35
N ASP A 31 0.24 -3.39 7.55
CA ASP A 31 1.34 -3.20 8.50
C ASP A 31 2.66 -3.75 7.95
N TYR A 32 2.61 -4.90 7.28
CA TYR A 32 3.79 -5.48 6.67
C TYR A 32 4.35 -4.58 5.57
N ILE A 33 3.50 -4.07 4.71
CA ILE A 33 3.93 -3.17 3.62
C ILE A 33 4.47 -1.85 4.19
N GLN A 34 3.84 -1.30 5.21
CA GLN A 34 4.32 -0.08 5.87
C GLN A 34 5.72 -0.25 6.45
N LYS A 35 6.03 -1.41 6.99
CA LYS A 35 7.34 -1.69 7.58
C LYS A 35 8.42 -2.01 6.53
N ASN A 36 8.03 -2.46 5.35
CA ASN A 36 8.96 -3.03 4.37
C ASN A 36 8.96 -2.33 3.01
N TYR A 37 8.19 -1.26 2.84
CA TYR A 37 8.02 -0.62 1.53
C TYR A 37 9.33 -0.14 0.90
N ALA A 38 10.32 0.23 1.72
CA ALA A 38 11.63 0.69 1.24
C ALA A 38 12.49 -0.43 0.67
N ASN A 39 12.13 -1.67 0.92
CA ASN A 39 12.83 -2.85 0.45
C ASN A 39 12.03 -3.55 -0.64
N LYS A 40 12.64 -4.56 -1.26
CA LYS A 40 11.93 -5.40 -2.22
C LYS A 40 10.86 -6.21 -1.48
N ILE A 41 9.63 -6.15 -1.96
CA ILE A 41 8.52 -6.94 -1.43
C ILE A 41 7.99 -7.82 -2.55
N THR A 42 7.96 -9.13 -2.35
CA THR A 42 7.42 -10.07 -3.33
C THR A 42 6.00 -10.48 -2.98
N LEU A 43 5.24 -10.85 -4.01
CA LEU A 43 3.91 -11.40 -3.83
C LEU A 43 3.93 -12.64 -2.94
N GLU A 44 4.92 -13.50 -3.14
CA GLU A 44 5.07 -14.74 -2.39
C GLU A 44 5.24 -14.48 -0.90
N GLU A 45 6.10 -13.54 -0.52
CA GLU A 45 6.32 -13.25 0.90
C GLU A 45 5.08 -12.64 1.57
N VAL A 46 4.39 -11.72 0.90
CA VAL A 46 3.22 -11.08 1.50
C VAL A 46 2.04 -12.04 1.56
N SER A 47 1.89 -12.90 0.56
CA SER A 47 0.84 -13.93 0.60
C SER A 47 1.03 -14.88 1.77
N LYS A 48 2.28 -15.26 2.09
CA LYS A 48 2.58 -16.07 3.27
C LYS A 48 2.23 -15.34 4.56
N VAL A 49 2.55 -14.06 4.66
CA VAL A 49 2.21 -13.25 5.82
C VAL A 49 0.68 -13.22 6.02
N ALA A 50 -0.06 -13.15 4.93
CA ALA A 50 -1.53 -13.16 4.96
C ALA A 50 -2.12 -14.56 5.11
N LEU A 51 -1.29 -15.62 5.16
CA LEU A 51 -1.71 -17.01 5.23
C LEU A 51 -2.59 -17.40 4.03
N MET A 52 -2.21 -16.95 2.85
CA MET A 52 -2.94 -17.20 1.60
C MET A 52 -2.00 -17.72 0.53
N SER A 53 -2.55 -18.44 -0.46
CA SER A 53 -1.82 -18.72 -1.69
C SER A 53 -1.64 -17.42 -2.48
N PRO A 54 -0.61 -17.32 -3.35
CA PRO A 54 -0.44 -16.12 -4.18
C PRO A 54 -1.65 -15.80 -5.04
N VAL A 55 -2.31 -16.81 -5.59
CA VAL A 55 -3.53 -16.62 -6.42
C VAL A 55 -4.66 -16.03 -5.59
N SER A 56 -4.91 -16.60 -4.42
CA SER A 56 -5.95 -16.11 -3.51
C SER A 56 -5.63 -14.70 -3.01
N PHE A 57 -4.38 -14.44 -2.71
CA PHE A 57 -3.93 -13.14 -2.25
C PHE A 57 -4.13 -12.05 -3.32
N ASN A 58 -3.78 -12.33 -4.58
CA ASN A 58 -4.01 -11.39 -5.68
C ASN A 58 -5.49 -11.02 -5.79
N ARG A 59 -6.36 -12.01 -5.69
CA ARG A 59 -7.81 -11.81 -5.74
C ARG A 59 -8.28 -10.98 -4.54
N PHE A 60 -7.76 -11.29 -3.36
CA PHE A 60 -8.08 -10.59 -2.12
C PHE A 60 -7.71 -9.11 -2.21
N ILE A 61 -6.46 -8.79 -2.61
CA ILE A 61 -5.99 -7.41 -2.73
C ILE A 61 -6.80 -6.65 -3.76
N LYS A 62 -7.06 -7.25 -4.92
CA LYS A 62 -7.86 -6.61 -5.99
C LYS A 62 -9.26 -6.28 -5.51
N LYS A 63 -9.88 -7.19 -4.77
CA LYS A 63 -11.22 -6.99 -4.22
C LYS A 63 -11.25 -5.90 -3.16
N ARG A 64 -10.25 -5.87 -2.27
CA ARG A 64 -10.20 -4.93 -1.15
C ARG A 64 -9.74 -3.53 -1.55
N THR A 65 -8.83 -3.41 -2.50
CA THR A 65 -8.20 -2.12 -2.83
C THR A 65 -8.55 -1.63 -4.23
N ASN A 66 -9.15 -2.48 -5.05
CA ASN A 66 -9.40 -2.23 -6.47
C ASN A 66 -8.10 -2.01 -7.27
N LYS A 67 -6.98 -2.49 -6.75
CA LYS A 67 -5.65 -2.36 -7.36
C LYS A 67 -4.92 -3.70 -7.34
N THR A 68 -3.98 -3.87 -8.26
CA THR A 68 -3.05 -5.00 -8.18
C THR A 68 -2.14 -4.83 -6.99
N PHE A 69 -1.50 -5.91 -6.55
CA PHE A 69 -0.52 -5.85 -5.45
C PHE A 69 0.60 -4.86 -5.76
N VAL A 70 1.16 -4.91 -6.98
CA VAL A 70 2.24 -4.02 -7.39
C VAL A 70 1.80 -2.55 -7.33
N ASN A 71 0.62 -2.24 -7.83
CA ASN A 71 0.10 -0.88 -7.80
C ASN A 71 -0.18 -0.42 -6.37
N TYR A 72 -0.66 -1.31 -5.52
CA TYR A 72 -0.90 -0.99 -4.11
C TYR A 72 0.41 -0.64 -3.39
N VAL A 73 1.47 -1.45 -3.59
CA VAL A 73 2.78 -1.16 -3.01
C VAL A 73 3.34 0.15 -3.56
N ASN A 74 3.20 0.38 -4.87
CA ASN A 74 3.65 1.63 -5.48
C ASN A 74 2.92 2.84 -4.89
N ASP A 75 1.63 2.74 -4.66
CA ASP A 75 0.87 3.83 -4.02
C ASP A 75 1.41 4.15 -2.62
N VAL A 76 1.75 3.13 -1.84
CA VAL A 76 2.34 3.32 -0.50
C VAL A 76 3.69 4.04 -0.64
N ARG A 77 4.54 3.57 -1.55
CA ARG A 77 5.85 4.17 -1.80
C ARG A 77 5.73 5.63 -2.24
N ILE A 78 4.80 5.92 -3.14
CA ILE A 78 4.58 7.30 -3.62
C ILE A 78 4.07 8.20 -2.50
N GLY A 79 3.22 7.67 -1.61
CA GLY A 79 2.77 8.42 -0.44
C GLY A 79 3.93 8.87 0.45
N TYR A 80 4.86 7.96 0.74
CA TYR A 80 6.07 8.31 1.50
C TYR A 80 6.99 9.24 0.74
N ALA A 81 7.14 9.04 -0.58
CA ALA A 81 7.95 9.93 -1.40
C ALA A 81 7.39 11.36 -1.43
N ALA A 82 6.09 11.50 -1.59
CA ALA A 82 5.43 12.81 -1.58
C ALA A 82 5.67 13.54 -0.26
N ARG A 83 5.55 12.82 0.85
CA ARG A 83 5.83 13.36 2.19
C ARG A 83 7.27 13.82 2.32
N ASN A 84 8.21 13.01 1.86
CA ASN A 84 9.64 13.33 1.91
C ASN A 84 9.98 14.54 1.02
N LEU A 85 9.33 14.67 -0.12
CA LEU A 85 9.53 15.84 -1.00
C LEU A 85 9.17 17.15 -0.30
N VAL A 86 8.18 17.13 0.57
CA VAL A 86 7.72 18.30 1.32
C VAL A 86 8.55 18.53 2.58
N GLU A 87 8.86 17.47 3.32
CA GLU A 87 9.43 17.57 4.66
C GLU A 87 10.96 17.55 4.68
N LYS A 88 11.61 16.99 3.66
CA LYS A 88 13.06 16.77 3.65
C LYS A 88 13.74 17.48 2.50
N ASP A 89 14.95 17.95 2.77
CA ASP A 89 15.80 18.61 1.79
C ASP A 89 16.74 17.61 1.11
N LEU A 90 16.15 16.52 0.60
CA LEU A 90 16.87 15.49 -0.13
C LEU A 90 16.61 15.66 -1.64
N SER A 91 17.55 15.21 -2.45
CA SER A 91 17.32 15.19 -3.90
C SER A 91 16.17 14.24 -4.25
N ILE A 92 15.56 14.46 -5.40
CA ILE A 92 14.49 13.59 -5.89
C ILE A 92 15.00 12.16 -6.05
N SER A 93 16.23 11.98 -6.55
CA SER A 93 16.87 10.67 -6.68
C SER A 93 17.00 9.95 -5.33
N GLU A 94 17.50 10.68 -4.33
CA GLU A 94 17.66 10.12 -2.98
C GLU A 94 16.31 9.69 -2.40
N ILE A 95 15.28 10.50 -2.57
CA ILE A 95 13.93 10.18 -2.11
C ILE A 95 13.40 8.94 -2.80
N ALA A 96 13.57 8.84 -4.14
CA ALA A 96 13.11 7.67 -4.89
C ALA A 96 13.76 6.38 -4.38
N PHE A 97 15.09 6.36 -4.22
CA PHE A 97 15.78 5.18 -3.72
C PHE A 97 15.40 4.86 -2.28
N LYS A 98 15.27 5.87 -1.43
CA LYS A 98 14.88 5.70 -0.04
C LYS A 98 13.49 5.09 0.10
N CYS A 99 12.60 5.37 -0.85
CA CYS A 99 11.24 4.86 -0.84
C CYS A 99 11.07 3.53 -1.59
N GLY A 100 12.17 2.90 -2.00
CA GLY A 100 12.13 1.57 -2.57
C GLY A 100 12.15 1.50 -4.09
N PHE A 101 12.29 2.62 -4.77
CA PHE A 101 12.45 2.62 -6.23
C PHE A 101 13.92 2.49 -6.59
N ASN A 102 14.24 1.63 -7.54
CA ASN A 102 15.61 1.44 -8.03
C ASN A 102 15.87 2.05 -9.39
N ASN A 103 14.89 2.76 -9.94
CA ASN A 103 14.96 3.38 -11.25
C ASN A 103 14.23 4.71 -11.22
N ILE A 104 14.96 5.80 -11.51
CA ILE A 104 14.42 7.16 -11.44
C ILE A 104 13.35 7.41 -12.51
N ALA A 105 13.56 6.93 -13.72
CA ALA A 105 12.56 7.10 -14.79
C ALA A 105 11.23 6.42 -14.41
N ASN A 106 11.31 5.23 -13.85
CA ASN A 106 10.12 4.50 -13.38
C ASN A 106 9.46 5.25 -12.22
N PHE A 107 10.24 5.74 -11.27
CA PHE A 107 9.73 6.54 -10.16
C PHE A 107 8.97 7.77 -10.68
N ASN A 108 9.57 8.54 -11.57
CA ASN A 108 8.96 9.75 -12.12
C ASN A 108 7.64 9.43 -12.81
N ARG A 109 7.60 8.35 -13.60
CA ARG A 109 6.41 7.93 -14.33
C ARG A 109 5.29 7.54 -13.37
N ILE A 110 5.60 6.73 -12.35
CA ILE A 110 4.62 6.26 -11.36
C ILE A 110 4.14 7.42 -10.50
N PHE A 111 5.06 8.29 -10.07
CA PHE A 111 4.71 9.46 -9.26
C PHE A 111 3.71 10.35 -10.01
N LYS A 112 4.00 10.66 -11.26
CA LYS A 112 3.11 11.47 -12.09
C LYS A 112 1.75 10.81 -12.29
N SER A 113 1.74 9.49 -12.47
CA SER A 113 0.50 8.73 -12.61
C SER A 113 -0.36 8.82 -11.36
N VAL A 114 0.25 8.75 -10.18
CA VAL A 114 -0.47 8.76 -8.90
C VAL A 114 -0.86 10.17 -8.47
N LYS A 115 0.06 11.12 -8.59
CA LYS A 115 -0.12 12.50 -8.09
C LYS A 115 -0.54 13.51 -9.15
N GLY A 116 -0.49 13.15 -10.42
CA GLY A 116 -0.89 14.04 -11.52
C GLY A 116 0.19 15.00 -11.99
N VAL A 117 1.27 15.18 -11.23
CA VAL A 117 2.40 16.05 -11.57
C VAL A 117 3.72 15.33 -11.27
N THR A 118 4.81 15.83 -11.84
CA THR A 118 6.15 15.28 -11.57
C THR A 118 6.58 15.57 -10.14
N PRO A 119 7.55 14.81 -9.60
CA PRO A 119 8.08 15.08 -8.26
C PRO A 119 8.63 16.50 -8.12
N SER A 120 9.30 17.03 -9.12
CA SER A 120 9.83 18.41 -9.10
C SER A 120 8.73 19.43 -8.97
N VAL A 121 7.69 19.30 -9.79
CA VAL A 121 6.53 20.21 -9.77
C VAL A 121 5.80 20.10 -8.44
N TYR A 122 5.64 18.88 -7.92
CA TYR A 122 4.98 18.65 -6.63
C TYR A 122 5.72 19.38 -5.50
N ARG A 123 7.04 19.24 -5.45
CA ARG A 123 7.88 19.93 -4.45
C ARG A 123 7.77 21.44 -4.58
N GLU A 124 7.82 21.95 -5.80
CA GLU A 124 7.76 23.37 -6.08
C GLU A 124 6.42 23.99 -5.66
N GLU A 125 5.33 23.30 -5.96
CA GLU A 125 3.99 23.75 -5.57
C GLU A 125 3.85 23.83 -4.04
N PHE A 126 4.36 22.86 -3.31
CA PHE A 126 4.35 22.87 -1.85
C PHE A 126 5.25 23.96 -1.28
N ASN A 127 6.41 24.19 -1.85
CA ASN A 127 7.28 25.27 -1.42
C ASN A 127 6.63 26.63 -1.67
N GLY A 128 5.91 26.79 -2.77
CA GLY A 128 5.14 27.98 -3.07
C GLY A 128 4.07 28.26 -2.02
N ILE A 129 3.34 27.22 -1.62
CA ILE A 129 2.31 27.31 -0.58
C ILE A 129 2.93 27.71 0.77
N LYS A 130 4.05 27.11 1.13
CA LYS A 130 4.77 27.44 2.37
C LYS A 130 5.21 28.92 2.42
N ARG A 131 5.61 29.49 1.30
CA ARG A 131 6.00 30.89 1.23
C ARG A 131 4.83 31.83 1.42
N ILE A 132 3.63 31.44 1.01
CA ILE A 132 2.43 32.23 1.16
C ILE A 132 1.90 32.19 2.58
N LEU A 133 2.04 31.05 3.23
CA LEU A 133 1.60 30.87 4.63
C LEU A 133 2.63 31.38 5.60
#